data_9c3b5935df912bc5150913aa5ee175d5
#
_entry.id   9c3b5935df912bc5150913aa5ee175d5
#
_cell.length_a   1.000
_cell.length_b   1.000
_cell.length_c   1.000
_cell.angle_alpha   90.00
_cell.angle_beta   90.00
_cell.angle_gamma   90.00
#
_symmetry.space_group_name_H-M   'P 1'
#
loop_
_entity.id
_entity.type
_entity.pdbx_description
1 polymer ?
#
loop_
_entity_poly.entity_id
_entity_poly.type
_entity_poly.pdbx_seq_one_letter_code
_entity_poly.pdbx_strand_id
1 'polypeptide(L)'
;MFFPYGRGITHSAARDRLERLIEERAKPGADRAEIDKRIWDLLGQRRAVMFTDLSGFSRDVAEFGIIHFLHTIYDSIKLFVPPIELHGGILLKAEADSLLVTFRGPDQALACAVAMQHAAEAHNREVPPEEQVLLCVGLGFGDMLAVGDEDVFGAEVNAASKLSEDTAKAGEILVTEDFRVHLQDLSGYEFSEIDFVPPGAAAAFKVDYRRR
;
A
#
# COMPACT_ATOMS: atom_id res chain seq x y z
N MET A 1 -30.11 0.45 -20.04
CA MET A 1 -30.63 -0.75 -19.37
C MET A 1 -30.62 -0.45 -17.87
N PHE A 2 -31.77 -0.28 -17.27
CA PHE A 2 -31.86 0.01 -15.82
C PHE A 2 -31.82 -1.32 -15.06
N PHE A 3 -30.83 -1.49 -14.21
CA PHE A 3 -30.82 -2.59 -13.26
C PHE A 3 -31.84 -2.32 -12.14
N PRO A 4 -32.76 -3.26 -11.83
CA PRO A 4 -33.84 -3.03 -10.85
C PRO A 4 -33.37 -2.96 -9.39
N TYR A 5 -32.08 -3.03 -9.10
CA TYR A 5 -31.50 -2.96 -7.77
C TYR A 5 -30.81 -1.63 -7.45
N GLY A 6 -31.24 -0.55 -8.06
CA GLY A 6 -30.67 0.79 -7.91
C GLY A 6 -31.05 1.51 -6.60
N ARG A 7 -30.98 0.85 -5.45
CA ARG A 7 -30.91 1.53 -4.15
C ARG A 7 -29.49 1.36 -3.64
N GLY A 8 -28.69 2.41 -3.82
CA GLY A 8 -27.46 2.65 -3.09
C GLY A 8 -26.65 1.38 -2.79
N ILE A 9 -26.08 0.74 -3.82
CA ILE A 9 -25.03 -0.24 -3.59
C ILE A 9 -23.86 0.57 -3.05
N THR A 10 -23.78 0.67 -1.72
CA THR A 10 -22.66 1.31 -1.02
C THR A 10 -21.44 0.40 -0.95
N HIS A 11 -21.59 -0.88 -1.37
CA HIS A 11 -20.54 -1.91 -1.37
C HIS A 11 -20.45 -2.56 -2.74
N SER A 12 -19.24 -2.99 -3.12
CA SER A 12 -19.05 -3.76 -4.34
C SER A 12 -19.66 -5.15 -4.22
N ALA A 13 -20.00 -5.74 -5.37
CA ALA A 13 -20.49 -7.13 -5.40
C ALA A 13 -19.48 -8.14 -4.83
N ALA A 14 -18.18 -7.82 -4.90
CA ALA A 14 -17.12 -8.62 -4.30
C ALA A 14 -17.17 -8.59 -2.77
N ARG A 15 -17.41 -7.43 -2.18
CA ARG A 15 -17.55 -7.25 -0.73
C ARG A 15 -18.78 -7.99 -0.21
N ASP A 16 -19.96 -7.80 -0.83
CA ASP A 16 -21.18 -8.49 -0.46
C ASP A 16 -21.01 -10.01 -0.50
N ARG A 17 -20.25 -10.50 -1.47
CA ARG A 17 -20.00 -11.93 -1.60
C ARG A 17 -19.06 -12.46 -0.53
N LEU A 18 -18.01 -11.71 -0.20
CA LEU A 18 -17.11 -12.05 0.90
C LEU A 18 -17.88 -12.10 2.23
N GLU A 19 -18.68 -11.08 2.53
CA GLU A 19 -19.46 -11.01 3.76
C GLU A 19 -20.40 -12.21 3.92
N ARG A 20 -21.12 -12.60 2.87
CA ARG A 20 -21.97 -13.80 2.89
C ARG A 20 -21.20 -15.09 3.15
N LEU A 21 -20.01 -15.24 2.58
CA LEU A 21 -19.16 -16.41 2.80
C LEU A 21 -18.61 -16.43 4.24
N ILE A 22 -18.26 -15.29 4.80
CA ILE A 22 -17.83 -15.17 6.20
C ILE A 22 -19.00 -15.48 7.14
N GLU A 23 -20.22 -15.01 6.85
CA GLU A 23 -21.43 -15.37 7.61
C GLU A 23 -21.73 -16.88 7.54
N GLU A 24 -21.59 -17.49 6.34
CA GLU A 24 -21.75 -18.94 6.16
C GLU A 24 -20.73 -19.71 7.00
N ARG A 25 -19.45 -19.26 6.99
CA ARG A 25 -18.34 -19.84 7.75
C ARG A 25 -18.54 -19.78 9.27
N ALA A 26 -19.24 -18.77 9.76
CA ALA A 26 -19.51 -18.56 11.18
C ALA A 26 -20.62 -19.48 11.75
N LYS A 27 -21.42 -20.14 10.89
CA LYS A 27 -22.53 -21.00 11.33
C LYS A 27 -22.02 -22.26 12.03
N PRO A 28 -22.74 -22.75 13.06
CA PRO A 28 -22.44 -24.04 13.67
C PRO A 28 -22.51 -25.19 12.64
N GLY A 29 -21.50 -26.03 12.59
CA GLY A 29 -21.41 -27.18 11.67
C GLY A 29 -21.02 -26.82 10.22
N ALA A 30 -20.63 -25.58 9.94
CA ALA A 30 -20.15 -25.19 8.62
C ALA A 30 -18.83 -25.91 8.27
N ASP A 31 -18.71 -26.36 7.04
CA ASP A 31 -17.44 -26.83 6.49
C ASP A 31 -16.53 -25.61 6.18
N ARG A 32 -15.77 -25.22 7.19
CA ARG A 32 -14.90 -24.06 7.11
C ARG A 32 -13.83 -24.20 6.03
N ALA A 33 -13.28 -25.39 5.84
CA ALA A 33 -12.21 -25.62 4.87
C ALA A 33 -12.73 -25.41 3.43
N GLU A 34 -13.91 -25.93 3.12
CA GLU A 34 -14.54 -25.73 1.81
C GLU A 34 -14.92 -24.25 1.59
N ILE A 35 -15.41 -23.57 2.62
CA ILE A 35 -15.75 -22.14 2.51
C ILE A 35 -14.49 -21.30 2.32
N ASP A 36 -13.41 -21.57 3.06
CA ASP A 36 -12.13 -20.89 2.93
C ASP A 36 -11.57 -21.07 1.50
N LYS A 37 -11.64 -22.29 0.97
CA LYS A 37 -11.26 -22.55 -0.42
C LYS A 37 -12.09 -21.73 -1.42
N ARG A 38 -13.41 -21.67 -1.25
CA ARG A 38 -14.30 -20.86 -2.11
C ARG A 38 -13.95 -19.36 -2.04
N ILE A 39 -13.57 -18.84 -0.88
CA ILE A 39 -13.12 -17.45 -0.72
C ILE A 39 -11.86 -17.23 -1.53
N TRP A 40 -10.85 -18.10 -1.39
CA TRP A 40 -9.61 -18.02 -2.15
C TRP A 40 -9.80 -18.18 -3.65
N ASP A 41 -10.65 -19.11 -4.09
CA ASP A 41 -10.97 -19.32 -5.51
C ASP A 41 -11.64 -18.09 -6.15
N LEU A 42 -12.37 -17.32 -5.36
CA LEU A 42 -13.10 -16.14 -5.85
C LEU A 42 -12.31 -14.84 -5.79
N LEU A 43 -11.53 -14.64 -4.73
CA LEU A 43 -10.93 -13.36 -4.39
C LEU A 43 -9.41 -13.42 -4.28
N GLY A 44 -8.83 -14.63 -4.30
CA GLY A 44 -7.39 -14.82 -4.17
C GLY A 44 -6.64 -14.30 -5.40
N GLN A 45 -5.64 -13.44 -5.16
CA GLN A 45 -4.76 -12.91 -6.19
C GLN A 45 -3.35 -12.80 -5.62
N ARG A 46 -2.35 -12.96 -6.50
CA ARG A 46 -0.95 -12.70 -6.15
C ARG A 46 -0.56 -11.35 -6.73
N ARG A 47 -0.22 -10.38 -5.87
CA ARG A 47 0.08 -9.00 -6.26
C ARG A 47 1.15 -8.39 -5.38
N ALA A 48 1.76 -7.31 -5.87
CA ALA A 48 2.50 -6.40 -5.01
C ALA A 48 1.55 -5.36 -4.40
N VAL A 49 1.81 -5.00 -3.15
CA VAL A 49 1.10 -3.97 -2.41
C VAL A 49 2.10 -2.92 -1.94
N MET A 50 1.69 -1.66 -1.99
CA MET A 50 2.42 -0.52 -1.47
C MET A 50 1.54 0.23 -0.49
N PHE A 51 2.08 0.46 0.70
CA PHE A 51 1.59 1.46 1.63
C PHE A 51 2.54 2.64 1.65
N THR A 52 1.98 3.83 1.77
CA THR A 52 2.75 5.05 2.00
C THR A 52 2.27 5.74 3.27
N ASP A 53 3.15 6.52 3.87
CA ASP A 53 2.87 7.36 5.02
C ASP A 53 3.68 8.65 4.91
N LEU A 54 3.26 9.73 5.58
CA LEU A 54 4.02 10.96 5.66
C LEU A 54 4.63 11.13 7.06
N SER A 55 5.96 11.14 7.10
CA SER A 55 6.70 11.36 8.35
C SER A 55 6.50 12.79 8.88
N GLY A 56 6.30 12.93 10.19
CA GLY A 56 6.23 14.23 10.85
C GLY A 56 4.83 14.72 11.20
N PHE A 57 3.78 13.99 10.85
CA PHE A 57 2.38 14.37 11.04
C PHE A 57 2.08 15.00 12.42
N SER A 58 2.34 14.29 13.50
CA SER A 58 1.97 14.74 14.84
C SER A 58 2.72 16.02 15.27
N ARG A 59 3.98 16.16 14.84
CA ARG A 59 4.79 17.35 15.10
C ARG A 59 4.27 18.53 14.32
N ASP A 60 4.02 18.36 13.03
CA ASP A 60 3.64 19.44 12.12
C ASP A 60 2.22 19.95 12.41
N VAL A 61 1.29 19.08 12.79
CA VAL A 61 -0.03 19.48 13.28
C VAL A 61 0.06 20.31 14.58
N ALA A 62 0.94 19.91 15.50
CA ALA A 62 1.11 20.63 16.77
C ALA A 62 1.75 22.01 16.56
N GLU A 63 2.64 22.16 15.58
CA GLU A 63 3.39 23.40 15.32
C GLU A 63 2.65 24.36 14.37
N PHE A 64 2.11 23.85 13.26
CA PHE A 64 1.51 24.66 12.18
C PHE A 64 -0.01 24.54 12.07
N GLY A 65 -0.60 23.56 12.77
CA GLY A 65 -2.04 23.32 12.81
C GLY A 65 -2.54 22.40 11.68
N ILE A 66 -3.77 21.88 11.89
CA ILE A 66 -4.37 20.86 11.04
C ILE A 66 -4.61 21.32 9.60
N ILE A 67 -4.92 22.60 9.37
CA ILE A 67 -5.20 23.12 8.02
C ILE A 67 -3.93 23.11 7.16
N HIS A 68 -2.79 23.45 7.75
CA HIS A 68 -1.50 23.39 7.06
C HIS A 68 -1.19 21.94 6.64
N PHE A 69 -1.40 20.99 7.54
CA PHE A 69 -1.17 19.58 7.23
C PHE A 69 -2.12 19.02 6.16
N LEU A 70 -3.40 19.43 6.16
CA LEU A 70 -4.32 19.05 5.08
C LEU A 70 -3.86 19.58 3.71
N HIS A 71 -3.17 20.72 3.65
CA HIS A 71 -2.55 21.22 2.44
C HIS A 71 -1.41 20.29 1.96
N THR A 72 -0.53 19.88 2.88
CA THR A 72 0.55 18.93 2.59
C THR A 72 0.03 17.59 2.07
N ILE A 73 -1.05 17.04 2.69
CA ILE A 73 -1.74 15.82 2.19
C ILE A 73 -2.23 16.03 0.75
N TYR A 74 -2.91 17.15 0.48
CA TYR A 74 -3.46 17.44 -0.84
C TYR A 74 -2.37 17.53 -1.91
N ASP A 75 -1.26 18.16 -1.60
CA ASP A 75 -0.13 18.28 -2.51
C ASP A 75 0.61 16.95 -2.70
N SER A 76 0.73 16.13 -1.63
CA SER A 76 1.30 14.78 -1.74
C SER A 76 0.49 13.89 -2.69
N ILE A 77 -0.83 13.92 -2.65
CA ILE A 77 -1.70 13.17 -3.56
C ILE A 77 -1.45 13.60 -5.01
N LYS A 78 -1.34 14.91 -5.28
CA LYS A 78 -1.04 15.41 -6.63
C LYS A 78 0.34 14.97 -7.14
N LEU A 79 1.32 14.88 -6.23
CA LEU A 79 2.67 14.44 -6.57
C LEU A 79 2.71 12.93 -6.87
N PHE A 80 1.92 12.12 -6.17
CA PHE A 80 2.07 10.66 -6.18
C PHE A 80 1.13 9.95 -7.15
N VAL A 81 -0.04 10.51 -7.46
CA VAL A 81 -0.97 9.88 -8.42
C VAL A 81 -0.35 9.69 -9.82
N PRO A 82 0.35 10.67 -10.42
CA PRO A 82 0.96 10.47 -11.74
C PRO A 82 1.97 9.33 -11.82
N PRO A 83 2.95 9.17 -10.89
CA PRO A 83 3.82 7.99 -10.88
C PRO A 83 3.06 6.67 -10.65
N ILE A 84 2.01 6.64 -9.83
CA ILE A 84 1.18 5.44 -9.63
C ILE A 84 0.55 5.01 -10.96
N GLU A 85 -0.08 5.92 -11.68
CA GLU A 85 -0.69 5.65 -12.98
C GLU A 85 0.34 5.22 -14.04
N LEU A 86 1.48 5.91 -14.10
CA LEU A 86 2.57 5.61 -15.05
C LEU A 86 3.10 4.18 -14.90
N HIS A 87 3.18 3.67 -13.66
CA HIS A 87 3.68 2.32 -13.36
C HIS A 87 2.57 1.27 -13.28
N GLY A 88 1.33 1.61 -13.69
CA GLY A 88 0.20 0.68 -13.72
C GLY A 88 -0.29 0.26 -12.33
N GLY A 89 -0.10 1.13 -11.34
CA GLY A 89 -0.65 0.95 -9.99
C GLY A 89 -2.15 1.24 -9.96
N ILE A 90 -2.86 0.52 -9.10
CA ILE A 90 -4.27 0.77 -8.79
C ILE A 90 -4.31 1.35 -7.39
N LEU A 91 -4.65 2.64 -7.29
CA LEU A 91 -4.87 3.32 -6.00
C LEU A 91 -6.22 2.85 -5.44
N LEU A 92 -6.18 2.03 -4.38
CA LEU A 92 -7.38 1.50 -3.74
C LEU A 92 -7.94 2.46 -2.71
N LYS A 93 -7.06 3.10 -1.91
CA LYS A 93 -7.43 4.00 -0.83
C LYS A 93 -6.47 5.17 -0.72
N ALA A 94 -7.02 6.32 -0.37
CA ALA A 94 -6.30 7.49 0.10
C ALA A 94 -6.95 7.91 1.43
N GLU A 95 -6.34 7.58 2.55
CA GLU A 95 -6.87 7.83 3.90
C GLU A 95 -5.89 8.70 4.67
N ALA A 96 -6.30 9.93 4.97
CA ALA A 96 -5.42 10.95 5.55
C ALA A 96 -4.13 11.09 4.72
N ASP A 97 -2.98 10.81 5.30
CA ASP A 97 -1.64 10.86 4.70
C ASP A 97 -1.15 9.54 4.11
N SER A 98 -1.99 8.49 4.16
CA SER A 98 -1.63 7.15 3.69
C SER A 98 -2.28 6.83 2.35
N LEU A 99 -1.52 6.18 1.45
CA LEU A 99 -2.04 5.60 0.22
C LEU A 99 -1.87 4.08 0.24
N LEU A 100 -2.91 3.36 -0.19
CA LEU A 100 -2.87 1.93 -0.46
C LEU A 100 -2.95 1.69 -1.95
N VAL A 101 -1.91 1.13 -2.53
CA VAL A 101 -1.78 0.88 -3.97
C VAL A 101 -1.43 -0.57 -4.23
N THR A 102 -2.00 -1.17 -5.27
CA THR A 102 -1.62 -2.51 -5.73
C THR A 102 -1.04 -2.48 -7.14
N PHE A 103 -0.14 -3.44 -7.41
CA PHE A 103 0.51 -3.62 -8.71
C PHE A 103 0.47 -5.11 -9.10
N ARG A 104 0.69 -5.39 -10.40
CA ARG A 104 0.79 -6.77 -10.88
C ARG A 104 1.99 -7.51 -10.31
N GLY A 105 3.11 -6.83 -10.14
CA GLY A 105 4.34 -7.43 -9.66
C GLY A 105 5.23 -6.44 -8.94
N PRO A 106 6.30 -6.97 -8.29
CA PRO A 106 7.19 -6.16 -7.46
C PRO A 106 8.00 -5.13 -8.25
N ASP A 107 8.40 -5.42 -9.50
CA ASP A 107 9.23 -4.49 -10.28
C ASP A 107 8.52 -3.17 -10.55
N GLN A 108 7.22 -3.21 -10.92
CA GLN A 108 6.42 -2.01 -11.12
C GLN A 108 6.23 -1.23 -9.83
N ALA A 109 5.97 -1.95 -8.71
CA ALA A 109 5.79 -1.32 -7.41
C ALA A 109 7.07 -0.62 -6.93
N LEU A 110 8.24 -1.25 -7.09
CA LEU A 110 9.52 -0.64 -6.72
C LEU A 110 9.84 0.57 -7.59
N ALA A 111 9.67 0.44 -8.91
CA ALA A 111 9.90 1.57 -9.83
C ALA A 111 8.98 2.76 -9.52
N CYS A 112 7.71 2.49 -9.18
CA CYS A 112 6.77 3.50 -8.72
C CYS A 112 7.23 4.18 -7.43
N ALA A 113 7.60 3.39 -6.42
CA ALA A 113 8.06 3.91 -5.13
C ALA A 113 9.27 4.83 -5.28
N VAL A 114 10.24 4.45 -6.12
CA VAL A 114 11.42 5.28 -6.45
C VAL A 114 11.01 6.57 -7.17
N ALA A 115 10.11 6.48 -8.15
CA ALA A 115 9.61 7.66 -8.86
C ALA A 115 8.88 8.63 -7.91
N MET A 116 8.11 8.11 -6.94
CA MET A 116 7.44 8.92 -5.92
C MET A 116 8.45 9.61 -5.00
N GLN A 117 9.52 8.91 -4.57
CA GLN A 117 10.59 9.52 -3.77
C GLN A 117 11.30 10.65 -4.53
N HIS A 118 11.60 10.44 -5.81
CA HIS A 118 12.20 11.50 -6.64
C HIS A 118 11.24 12.69 -6.85
N ALA A 119 9.94 12.44 -6.99
CA ALA A 119 8.96 13.52 -7.08
C ALA A 119 8.89 14.33 -5.78
N ALA A 120 8.89 13.66 -4.62
CA ALA A 120 8.95 14.32 -3.32
C ALA A 120 10.24 15.11 -3.14
N GLU A 121 11.40 14.54 -3.49
CA GLU A 121 12.69 15.24 -3.43
C GLU A 121 12.73 16.49 -4.33
N ALA A 122 12.15 16.42 -5.53
CA ALA A 122 12.07 17.55 -6.45
C ALA A 122 11.19 18.66 -5.87
N HIS A 123 9.99 18.31 -5.37
CA HIS A 123 9.07 19.23 -4.71
C HIS A 123 9.74 19.92 -3.49
N ASN A 124 10.39 19.14 -2.64
CA ASN A 124 11.02 19.62 -1.39
C ASN A 124 12.17 20.61 -1.60
N ARG A 125 12.73 20.70 -2.81
CA ARG A 125 13.73 21.74 -3.15
C ARG A 125 13.11 23.10 -3.41
N GLU A 126 11.83 23.14 -3.75
CA GLU A 126 11.12 24.35 -4.18
C GLU A 126 10.25 24.96 -3.07
N VAL A 127 10.06 24.22 -1.96
CA VAL A 127 9.18 24.63 -0.85
C VAL A 127 9.95 24.78 0.46
N PRO A 128 9.45 25.61 1.41
CA PRO A 128 10.08 25.72 2.72
C PRO A 128 9.94 24.43 3.55
N PRO A 129 10.75 24.25 4.60
CA PRO A 129 10.80 23.01 5.39
C PRO A 129 9.43 22.52 5.92
N GLU A 130 8.53 23.45 6.28
CA GLU A 130 7.20 23.17 6.81
C GLU A 130 6.20 22.65 5.77
N GLU A 131 6.50 22.80 4.47
CA GLU A 131 5.68 22.31 3.36
C GLU A 131 6.28 21.08 2.67
N GLN A 132 7.38 20.55 3.20
CA GLN A 132 8.04 19.38 2.63
C GLN A 132 7.22 18.11 2.80
N VAL A 133 7.18 17.30 1.75
CA VAL A 133 6.54 15.98 1.72
C VAL A 133 7.60 14.92 2.05
N LEU A 134 7.51 14.36 3.25
CA LEU A 134 8.47 13.40 3.79
C LEU A 134 7.91 11.97 3.68
N LEU A 135 8.05 11.37 2.50
CA LEU A 135 7.44 10.09 2.14
C LEU A 135 8.15 8.90 2.78
N CYS A 136 7.36 8.02 3.42
CA CYS A 136 7.72 6.68 3.88
C CYS A 136 7.01 5.64 3.02
N VAL A 137 7.69 4.56 2.61
CA VAL A 137 7.11 3.52 1.75
C VAL A 137 7.38 2.13 2.29
N GLY A 138 6.32 1.31 2.37
CA GLY A 138 6.40 -0.12 2.66
C GLY A 138 5.85 -0.95 1.49
N LEU A 139 6.60 -1.96 1.05
CA LEU A 139 6.24 -2.84 -0.07
C LEU A 139 6.19 -4.29 0.35
N GLY A 140 5.15 -5.00 -0.09
CA GLY A 140 4.97 -6.44 0.10
C GLY A 140 4.55 -7.12 -1.21
N PHE A 141 4.79 -8.42 -1.32
CA PHE A 141 4.36 -9.21 -2.47
C PHE A 141 3.94 -10.61 -2.04
N GLY A 142 2.74 -11.03 -2.39
CA GLY A 142 2.27 -12.37 -2.07
C GLY A 142 0.80 -12.58 -2.39
N ASP A 143 0.28 -13.69 -1.87
CA ASP A 143 -1.12 -14.03 -2.01
C ASP A 143 -1.96 -13.17 -1.07
N MET A 144 -3.03 -12.59 -1.61
CA MET A 144 -3.96 -11.74 -0.89
C MET A 144 -5.38 -11.90 -1.41
N LEU A 145 -6.36 -11.60 -0.58
CA LEU A 145 -7.76 -11.50 -1.00
C LEU A 145 -8.01 -10.08 -1.51
N ALA A 146 -8.32 -9.95 -2.80
CA ALA A 146 -8.68 -8.67 -3.41
C ALA A 146 -10.20 -8.52 -3.48
N VAL A 147 -10.74 -7.51 -2.81
CA VAL A 147 -12.18 -7.22 -2.75
C VAL A 147 -12.50 -6.10 -3.73
N GLY A 148 -12.66 -6.49 -4.99
CA GLY A 148 -12.84 -5.51 -6.07
C GLY A 148 -11.65 -4.55 -6.18
N ASP A 149 -11.96 -3.29 -6.46
CA ASP A 149 -11.00 -2.18 -6.45
C ASP A 149 -11.11 -1.36 -5.14
N GLU A 150 -11.57 -1.99 -4.04
CA GLU A 150 -11.83 -1.30 -2.77
C GLU A 150 -10.81 -1.65 -1.70
N ASP A 151 -10.39 -2.91 -1.61
CA ASP A 151 -9.57 -3.38 -0.49
C ASP A 151 -8.79 -4.65 -0.80
N VAL A 152 -7.74 -4.89 0.00
CA VAL A 152 -6.94 -6.11 -0.03
C VAL A 152 -6.64 -6.58 1.39
N PHE A 153 -6.59 -7.92 1.59
CA PHE A 153 -6.29 -8.55 2.88
C PHE A 153 -5.26 -9.67 2.70
N GLY A 154 -4.24 -9.70 3.52
CA GLY A 154 -3.21 -10.72 3.48
C GLY A 154 -2.03 -10.44 4.42
N ALA A 155 -1.16 -11.42 4.60
CA ALA A 155 0.02 -11.27 5.46
C ALA A 155 0.95 -10.18 4.93
N GLU A 156 1.24 -10.19 3.63
CA GLU A 156 2.08 -9.18 2.98
C GLU A 156 1.46 -7.78 2.98
N VAL A 157 0.12 -7.67 2.95
CA VAL A 157 -0.60 -6.39 3.08
C VAL A 157 -0.34 -5.79 4.46
N ASN A 158 -0.51 -6.60 5.52
CA ASN A 158 -0.23 -6.16 6.88
C ASN A 158 1.25 -5.84 7.10
N ALA A 159 2.16 -6.64 6.52
CA ALA A 159 3.59 -6.39 6.62
C ALA A 159 4.00 -5.07 5.96
N ALA A 160 3.50 -4.79 4.75
CA ALA A 160 3.76 -3.55 4.04
C ALA A 160 3.25 -2.31 4.79
N SER A 161 2.03 -2.36 5.37
CA SER A 161 1.50 -1.29 6.24
C SER A 161 2.44 -1.03 7.42
N LYS A 162 2.85 -2.08 8.15
CA LYS A 162 3.76 -1.95 9.31
C LYS A 162 5.14 -1.42 8.93
N LEU A 163 5.64 -1.76 7.75
CA LEU A 163 6.90 -1.19 7.25
C LEU A 163 6.77 0.30 6.96
N SER A 164 5.67 0.74 6.37
CA SER A 164 5.44 2.15 6.03
C SER A 164 5.18 3.00 7.27
N GLU A 165 4.21 2.60 8.09
CA GLU A 165 3.65 3.43 9.17
C GLU A 165 4.53 3.41 10.44
N ASP A 166 5.06 2.23 10.81
CA ASP A 166 5.73 2.04 12.11
C ASP A 166 7.26 2.02 12.01
N THR A 167 7.83 1.86 10.79
CA THR A 167 9.27 1.53 10.66
C THR A 167 10.04 2.47 9.74
N ALA A 168 9.52 2.76 8.55
CA ALA A 168 10.19 3.58 7.56
C ALA A 168 10.36 5.03 8.05
N LYS A 169 11.51 5.60 7.73
CA LYS A 169 11.78 7.03 7.95
C LYS A 169 11.59 7.80 6.65
N ALA A 170 11.49 9.11 6.75
CA ALA A 170 11.44 10.01 5.61
C ALA A 170 12.47 9.64 4.51
N GLY A 171 12.01 9.45 3.29
CA GLY A 171 12.85 9.07 2.16
C GLY A 171 13.26 7.60 2.13
N GLU A 172 12.69 6.73 2.95
CA GLU A 172 12.99 5.30 2.94
C GLU A 172 11.92 4.50 2.19
N ILE A 173 12.41 3.47 1.49
CA ILE A 173 11.60 2.40 0.91
C ILE A 173 12.00 1.11 1.62
N LEU A 174 11.05 0.49 2.31
CA LEU A 174 11.23 -0.79 2.98
C LEU A 174 10.43 -1.87 2.25
N VAL A 175 10.99 -3.07 2.16
CA VAL A 175 10.37 -4.20 1.45
C VAL A 175 10.42 -5.46 2.30
N THR A 176 9.45 -6.35 2.13
CA THR A 176 9.49 -7.70 2.72
C THR A 176 10.46 -8.60 1.96
N GLU A 177 10.87 -9.72 2.57
CA GLU A 177 11.69 -10.75 1.90
C GLU A 177 10.98 -11.30 0.66
N ASP A 178 9.68 -11.62 0.77
CA ASP A 178 8.89 -12.13 -0.37
C ASP A 178 8.84 -11.13 -1.52
N PHE A 179 8.76 -9.84 -1.24
CA PHE A 179 8.86 -8.82 -2.27
C PHE A 179 10.24 -8.83 -2.94
N ARG A 180 11.32 -8.84 -2.15
CA ARG A 180 12.70 -8.78 -2.62
C ARG A 180 13.08 -9.97 -3.52
N VAL A 181 12.74 -11.19 -3.10
CA VAL A 181 13.12 -12.41 -3.85
C VAL A 181 12.35 -12.60 -5.17
N HIS A 182 11.23 -11.88 -5.35
CA HIS A 182 10.44 -11.93 -6.58
C HIS A 182 10.72 -10.77 -7.55
N LEU A 183 11.61 -9.84 -7.20
CA LEU A 183 12.12 -8.84 -8.14
C LEU A 183 12.90 -9.55 -9.27
N GLN A 184 12.63 -9.15 -10.50
CA GLN A 184 13.30 -9.69 -11.69
C GLN A 184 14.55 -8.89 -12.03
N ASP A 185 14.52 -7.57 -11.81
CA ASP A 185 15.66 -6.68 -12.03
C ASP A 185 16.13 -6.04 -10.72
N LEU A 186 17.26 -6.51 -10.21
CA LEU A 186 17.93 -5.96 -9.04
C LEU A 186 19.01 -4.92 -9.40
N SER A 187 19.25 -4.68 -10.70
CA SER A 187 20.31 -3.77 -11.14
C SER A 187 20.02 -2.33 -10.72
N GLY A 188 20.98 -1.74 -10.01
CA GLY A 188 20.88 -0.37 -9.50
C GLY A 188 20.17 -0.23 -8.15
N TYR A 189 19.86 -1.33 -7.48
CA TYR A 189 19.33 -1.36 -6.12
C TYR A 189 20.25 -2.16 -5.21
N GLU A 190 20.48 -1.66 -4.00
CA GLU A 190 21.11 -2.43 -2.92
C GLU A 190 20.09 -2.62 -1.80
N PHE A 191 20.15 -3.77 -1.13
CA PHE A 191 19.22 -4.15 -0.07
C PHE A 191 19.99 -4.39 1.22
N SER A 192 19.60 -3.70 2.28
CA SER A 192 20.15 -3.88 3.62
C SER A 192 19.06 -4.43 4.53
N GLU A 193 19.30 -5.57 5.14
CA GLU A 193 18.38 -6.14 6.12
C GLU A 193 18.23 -5.19 7.31
N ILE A 194 17.00 -5.09 7.84
CA ILE A 194 16.68 -4.30 9.02
C ILE A 194 16.31 -5.20 10.20
N ASP A 195 16.54 -4.73 11.42
CA ASP A 195 16.29 -5.53 12.63
C ASP A 195 14.80 -5.81 12.88
N PHE A 196 13.89 -4.97 12.35
CA PHE A 196 12.45 -5.13 12.50
C PHE A 196 11.89 -6.08 11.44
N VAL A 197 11.23 -7.15 11.89
CA VAL A 197 10.49 -8.08 11.03
C VAL A 197 9.00 -7.91 11.30
N PRO A 198 8.22 -7.40 10.35
CA PRO A 198 6.79 -7.21 10.54
C PRO A 198 6.05 -8.56 10.60
N PRO A 199 4.95 -8.66 11.35
CA PRO A 199 4.13 -9.87 11.38
C PRO A 199 3.68 -10.26 9.96
N GLY A 200 3.96 -11.51 9.58
CA GLY A 200 3.60 -12.06 8.27
C GLY A 200 4.76 -12.11 7.28
N ALA A 201 5.89 -11.46 7.56
CA ALA A 201 7.11 -11.56 6.76
C ALA A 201 8.19 -12.42 7.44
N ALA A 202 9.13 -12.96 6.66
CA ALA A 202 10.29 -13.70 7.16
C ALA A 202 11.47 -12.77 7.51
N ALA A 203 11.65 -11.70 6.73
CA ALA A 203 12.64 -10.65 6.94
C ALA A 203 12.16 -9.38 6.25
N ALA A 204 12.83 -8.25 6.51
CA ALA A 204 12.56 -6.98 5.86
C ALA A 204 13.86 -6.25 5.51
N PHE A 205 13.82 -5.46 4.44
CA PHE A 205 14.98 -4.82 3.87
C PHE A 205 14.70 -3.36 3.53
N LYS A 206 15.69 -2.51 3.72
CA LYS A 206 15.73 -1.16 3.19
C LYS A 206 16.36 -1.19 1.79
N VAL A 207 15.75 -0.46 0.86
CA VAL A 207 16.24 -0.28 -0.51
C VAL A 207 17.11 0.97 -0.60
N ASP A 208 18.34 0.83 -1.06
CA ASP A 208 19.14 1.97 -1.54
C ASP A 208 18.91 2.13 -3.04
N TYR A 209 18.21 3.21 -3.41
CA TYR A 209 17.82 3.57 -4.78
C TYR A 209 18.53 4.83 -5.32
N ARG A 210 19.37 5.48 -4.50
CA ARG A 210 19.98 6.81 -4.80
C ARG A 210 21.12 6.77 -5.81
N ARG A 211 21.51 5.58 -6.25
CA ARG A 211 22.64 5.37 -7.18
C ARG A 211 22.22 5.30 -8.65
N ARG A 212 20.99 5.62 -8.96
CA ARG A 212 20.47 5.67 -10.34
C ARG A 212 20.40 7.08 -10.89
#